data_e4c67724fe863965f948dc3ea4e428e3
#
_entry.id   e4c67724fe863965f948dc3ea4e428e3
#
_cell.length_a   1.000
_cell.length_b   1.000
_cell.length_c   1.000
_cell.angle_alpha   90.00
_cell.angle_beta   90.00
_cell.angle_gamma   90.00
#
_symmetry.space_group_name_H-M   'P 1'
#
loop_
_entity.id
_entity.type
_entity.pdbx_description
1 polymer ?
#
loop_
_entity_poly.entity_id
_entity_poly.type
_entity_poly.pdbx_seq_one_letter_code
_entity_poly.pdbx_strand_id
1 'polypeptide(L)'
;MGKGPLERKLQFEKKNQNITKLPKYAKVEKRPIPHAAVASPYAGASVPKIVYVSSKTPFMSAVKRVQKLLRQAEKRATANVSLGDGRKSEQQKLAELAKVAEKREEVFVKATGRAIEKALNVGKWFEEKDAEYAVRTKTGSVLVVDDIVEDEEMKEREIQKGRRERELQDAQESEVSGQIADPAESKPSVQSVKKQKGKRTASAVSEDEDLPESRTRWIKMVEVAVSLK
;
A
#
# COMPACT_ATOMS: atom_id res chain seq x y z
N MET A 1 0.99 -0.07 13.56
CA MET A 1 0.97 -1.55 13.52
C MET A 1 2.27 -2.02 12.89
N GLY A 2 2.97 -2.95 13.56
CA GLY A 2 4.20 -3.56 13.04
C GLY A 2 3.90 -4.51 11.86
N LYS A 3 4.92 -4.75 11.04
CA LYS A 3 4.87 -5.76 9.98
C LYS A 3 4.83 -7.15 10.60
N GLY A 4 4.02 -8.05 10.02
CA GLY A 4 4.01 -9.46 10.38
C GLY A 4 5.33 -10.19 10.04
N PRO A 5 5.57 -11.38 10.62
CA PRO A 5 6.82 -12.09 10.45
C PRO A 5 7.15 -12.45 8.98
N LEU A 6 6.14 -12.81 8.18
CA LEU A 6 6.32 -13.09 6.75
C LEU A 6 6.54 -11.82 5.93
N GLU A 7 5.84 -10.73 6.25
CA GLU A 7 6.00 -9.45 5.56
C GLU A 7 7.41 -8.87 5.76
N ARG A 8 8.07 -9.12 6.91
CA ARG A 8 9.44 -8.65 7.19
C ARG A 8 10.47 -9.20 6.22
N LYS A 9 10.24 -10.39 5.66
CA LYS A 9 11.13 -11.03 4.69
C LYS A 9 11.03 -10.39 3.29
N LEU A 10 9.97 -9.62 3.02
CA LEU A 10 9.73 -9.02 1.73
C LEU A 10 10.35 -7.62 1.63
N GLN A 11 10.93 -7.33 0.47
CA GLN A 11 11.46 -6.01 0.14
C GLN A 11 10.39 -5.21 -0.61
N PHE A 12 10.14 -3.99 -0.13
CA PHE A 12 9.23 -3.04 -0.76
C PHE A 12 9.97 -1.75 -1.06
N GLU A 13 9.72 -1.19 -2.24
CA GLU A 13 10.22 0.14 -2.61
C GLU A 13 9.60 1.22 -1.72
N LYS A 14 10.41 2.22 -1.37
CA LYS A 14 9.97 3.40 -0.60
C LYS A 14 9.48 4.47 -1.57
N LYS A 15 8.21 4.46 -1.93
CA LYS A 15 7.62 5.42 -2.89
C LYS A 15 6.96 6.65 -2.27
N ASN A 16 6.71 6.65 -0.97
CA ASN A 16 6.00 7.73 -0.25
C ASN A 16 6.97 8.71 0.44
N GLN A 17 8.09 9.05 -0.19
CA GLN A 17 9.07 9.96 0.43
C GLN A 17 8.62 11.41 0.41
N ASN A 18 7.90 11.82 -0.63
CA ASN A 18 7.52 13.22 -0.89
C ASN A 18 6.00 13.47 -0.72
N ILE A 19 5.38 12.82 0.26
CA ILE A 19 3.97 13.12 0.56
C ILE A 19 3.91 14.48 1.23
N THR A 20 3.16 15.41 0.61
CA THR A 20 2.91 16.74 1.15
C THR A 20 2.26 16.62 2.54
N LYS A 21 2.82 17.33 3.51
CA LYS A 21 2.23 17.43 4.83
C LYS A 21 1.04 18.36 4.74
N LEU A 22 -0.11 17.87 5.14
CA LEU A 22 -1.32 18.67 5.19
C LEU A 22 -1.42 19.41 6.53
N PRO A 23 -2.04 20.59 6.56
CA PRO A 23 -2.36 21.31 7.78
C PRO A 23 -3.34 20.49 8.64
N LYS A 24 -3.48 20.85 9.91
CA LYS A 24 -4.28 20.10 10.88
C LYS A 24 -5.78 20.15 10.60
N TYR A 25 -6.24 21.21 9.96
CA TYR A 25 -7.63 21.39 9.57
C TYR A 25 -8.01 20.62 8.30
N ALA A 26 -7.05 20.03 7.60
CA ALA A 26 -7.30 19.20 6.44
C ALA A 26 -7.54 17.74 6.85
N LYS A 27 -8.74 17.25 6.61
CA LYS A 27 -9.15 15.87 6.83
C LYS A 27 -8.96 15.06 5.55
N VAL A 28 -8.36 13.88 5.67
CA VAL A 28 -8.12 12.99 4.53
C VAL A 28 -9.17 11.89 4.49
N GLU A 29 -9.98 11.88 3.45
CA GLU A 29 -10.93 10.82 3.15
C GLU A 29 -10.32 9.81 2.18
N LYS A 30 -10.28 8.55 2.60
CA LYS A 30 -9.63 7.50 1.83
C LYS A 30 -10.59 6.89 0.83
N ARG A 31 -10.28 7.03 -0.46
CA ARG A 31 -11.00 6.31 -1.51
C ARG A 31 -10.74 4.81 -1.48
N PRO A 32 -11.70 3.99 -1.96
CA PRO A 32 -11.48 2.56 -2.18
C PRO A 32 -10.28 2.32 -3.10
N ILE A 33 -9.51 1.26 -2.82
CA ILE A 33 -8.37 0.90 -3.66
C ILE A 33 -8.88 0.38 -5.00
N PRO A 34 -8.47 0.96 -6.14
CA PRO A 34 -8.89 0.50 -7.44
C PRO A 34 -8.34 -0.90 -7.72
N HIS A 35 -9.17 -1.79 -8.22
CA HIS A 35 -8.76 -3.12 -8.63
C HIS A 35 -9.56 -3.59 -9.86
N ALA A 36 -8.95 -4.44 -10.67
CA ALA A 36 -9.61 -5.04 -11.81
C ALA A 36 -10.79 -5.92 -11.37
N ALA A 37 -11.78 -6.07 -12.24
CA ALA A 37 -12.92 -6.93 -11.97
C ALA A 37 -12.47 -8.39 -11.75
N VAL A 38 -13.14 -9.08 -10.84
CA VAL A 38 -12.87 -10.49 -10.57
C VAL A 38 -13.41 -11.35 -11.70
N ALA A 39 -12.54 -12.11 -12.36
CA ALA A 39 -12.91 -13.01 -13.43
C ALA A 39 -13.77 -14.18 -12.90
N SER A 40 -14.76 -14.58 -13.71
CA SER A 40 -15.52 -15.81 -13.45
C SER A 40 -14.60 -17.03 -13.49
N PRO A 41 -14.86 -18.08 -12.70
CA PRO A 41 -14.14 -19.35 -12.82
C PRO A 41 -14.25 -20.00 -14.22
N TYR A 42 -15.30 -19.66 -14.95
CA TYR A 42 -15.57 -20.17 -16.30
C TYR A 42 -14.99 -19.30 -17.42
N ALA A 43 -14.42 -18.13 -17.10
CA ALA A 43 -13.74 -17.31 -18.10
C ALA A 43 -12.53 -18.05 -18.69
N GLY A 44 -12.25 -17.82 -19.98
CA GLY A 44 -11.16 -18.47 -20.71
C GLY A 44 -9.77 -18.32 -20.06
N ALA A 45 -8.80 -19.07 -20.60
CA ALA A 45 -7.41 -19.06 -20.09
C ALA A 45 -6.71 -17.69 -20.24
N SER A 46 -7.09 -16.90 -21.25
CA SER A 46 -6.53 -15.57 -21.50
C SER A 46 -6.84 -14.53 -20.40
N VAL A 47 -7.89 -14.77 -19.60
CA VAL A 47 -8.30 -13.86 -18.54
C VAL A 47 -7.63 -14.24 -17.22
N PRO A 48 -6.79 -13.38 -16.64
CA PRO A 48 -6.11 -13.69 -15.37
C PRO A 48 -7.12 -13.89 -14.23
N LYS A 49 -6.94 -14.95 -13.47
CA LYS A 49 -7.78 -15.30 -12.31
C LYS A 49 -7.20 -14.66 -11.06
N ILE A 50 -7.91 -13.68 -10.50
CA ILE A 50 -7.45 -12.91 -9.35
C ILE A 50 -8.39 -13.13 -8.17
N VAL A 51 -7.79 -13.41 -7.00
CA VAL A 51 -8.48 -13.48 -5.71
C VAL A 51 -7.99 -12.34 -4.85
N TYR A 52 -8.84 -11.34 -4.60
CA TYR A 52 -8.52 -10.24 -3.70
C TYR A 52 -8.79 -10.66 -2.26
N VAL A 53 -7.78 -10.46 -1.42
CA VAL A 53 -7.85 -10.76 0.01
C VAL A 53 -7.84 -9.46 0.80
N SER A 54 -8.87 -9.26 1.62
CA SER A 54 -8.97 -8.16 2.57
C SER A 54 -8.71 -8.62 4.00
N SER A 55 -8.55 -7.69 4.93
CA SER A 55 -8.44 -8.01 6.36
C SER A 55 -9.65 -8.75 6.91
N LYS A 56 -10.85 -8.56 6.32
CA LYS A 56 -12.10 -9.22 6.70
C LYS A 56 -12.31 -10.58 6.04
N THR A 57 -11.56 -10.91 4.97
CA THR A 57 -11.72 -12.17 4.23
C THR A 57 -11.32 -13.36 5.11
N PRO A 58 -12.19 -14.38 5.32
CA PRO A 58 -11.83 -15.59 6.03
C PRO A 58 -10.74 -16.35 5.27
N PHE A 59 -9.75 -16.87 6.00
CA PHE A 59 -8.60 -17.57 5.45
C PHE A 59 -9.00 -18.74 4.54
N MET A 60 -9.79 -19.69 5.06
CA MET A 60 -10.21 -20.88 4.31
C MET A 60 -11.10 -20.56 3.10
N SER A 61 -11.84 -19.44 3.13
CA SER A 61 -12.62 -18.99 1.97
C SER A 61 -11.71 -18.55 0.83
N ALA A 62 -10.62 -17.86 1.13
CA ALA A 62 -9.62 -17.50 0.13
C ALA A 62 -8.96 -18.75 -0.46
N VAL A 63 -8.51 -19.69 0.37
CA VAL A 63 -7.92 -20.96 -0.05
C VAL A 63 -8.86 -21.75 -0.95
N LYS A 64 -10.11 -21.99 -0.52
CA LYS A 64 -11.12 -22.72 -1.31
C LYS A 64 -11.43 -22.05 -2.63
N ARG A 65 -11.40 -20.71 -2.69
CA ARG A 65 -11.60 -19.93 -3.92
C ARG A 65 -10.46 -20.16 -4.91
N VAL A 66 -9.22 -20.13 -4.46
CA VAL A 66 -8.04 -20.44 -5.28
C VAL A 66 -8.12 -21.87 -5.80
N GLN A 67 -8.40 -22.84 -4.94
CA GLN A 67 -8.56 -24.25 -5.35
C GLN A 67 -9.66 -24.43 -6.41
N LYS A 68 -10.81 -23.74 -6.24
CA LYS A 68 -11.91 -23.79 -7.22
C LYS A 68 -11.46 -23.27 -8.57
N LEU A 69 -10.70 -22.17 -8.60
CA LEU A 69 -10.17 -21.59 -9.86
C LEU A 69 -9.17 -22.55 -10.51
N LEU A 70 -8.24 -23.13 -9.75
CA LEU A 70 -7.26 -24.09 -10.25
C LEU A 70 -7.93 -25.37 -10.81
N ARG A 71 -8.93 -25.94 -10.12
CA ARG A 71 -9.70 -27.08 -10.65
C ARG A 71 -10.42 -26.77 -11.94
N GLN A 72 -10.93 -25.54 -12.12
CA GLN A 72 -11.57 -25.15 -13.37
C GLN A 72 -10.53 -24.92 -14.48
N ALA A 73 -9.34 -24.43 -14.15
CA ALA A 73 -8.23 -24.32 -15.08
C ALA A 73 -7.78 -25.71 -15.58
N GLU A 74 -7.62 -26.66 -14.66
CA GLU A 74 -7.30 -28.06 -14.95
C GLU A 74 -8.35 -28.70 -15.85
N LYS A 75 -9.64 -28.56 -15.53
CA LYS A 75 -10.73 -29.07 -16.37
C LYS A 75 -10.71 -28.50 -17.79
N ARG A 76 -10.37 -27.22 -17.95
CA ARG A 76 -10.22 -26.62 -19.28
C ARG A 76 -9.02 -27.18 -20.05
N ALA A 77 -7.90 -27.33 -19.34
CA ALA A 77 -6.67 -27.84 -19.94
C ALA A 77 -6.82 -29.29 -20.40
N THR A 78 -7.53 -30.12 -19.61
CA THR A 78 -7.74 -31.54 -19.89
C THR A 78 -8.93 -31.82 -20.82
N ALA A 79 -9.83 -30.87 -21.02
CA ALA A 79 -11.04 -31.07 -21.85
C ALA A 79 -10.75 -31.52 -23.30
N ASN A 80 -9.62 -31.10 -23.85
CA ASN A 80 -9.21 -31.44 -25.21
C ASN A 80 -8.29 -32.67 -25.30
N VAL A 81 -7.93 -33.28 -24.15
CA VAL A 81 -7.06 -34.45 -24.11
C VAL A 81 -7.90 -35.71 -24.05
N SER A 82 -7.94 -36.47 -25.12
CA SER A 82 -8.64 -37.76 -25.18
C SER A 82 -7.66 -38.91 -24.91
N LEU A 83 -7.54 -39.32 -23.65
CA LEU A 83 -6.67 -40.44 -23.23
C LEU A 83 -7.29 -41.80 -23.62
N GLY A 84 -8.64 -41.86 -23.80
CA GLY A 84 -9.37 -43.07 -24.12
C GLY A 84 -9.40 -43.38 -25.63
N ASP A 85 -8.86 -42.51 -26.49
CA ASP A 85 -8.86 -42.75 -27.93
C ASP A 85 -7.81 -43.82 -28.31
N GLY A 86 -8.27 -44.99 -28.64
CA GLY A 86 -7.44 -46.13 -29.06
C GLY A 86 -6.68 -45.90 -30.38
N ARG A 87 -7.02 -44.84 -31.14
CA ARG A 87 -6.37 -44.50 -32.42
C ARG A 87 -5.08 -43.70 -32.23
N LYS A 88 -4.87 -43.07 -31.07
CA LYS A 88 -3.68 -42.29 -30.75
C LYS A 88 -2.57 -43.16 -30.16
N SER A 89 -1.34 -43.01 -30.64
CA SER A 89 -0.21 -43.68 -30.05
C SER A 89 0.08 -43.13 -28.63
N GLU A 90 0.74 -43.95 -27.80
CA GLU A 90 1.13 -43.50 -26.45
C GLU A 90 2.03 -42.25 -26.50
N GLN A 91 2.91 -42.16 -27.51
CA GLN A 91 3.77 -40.99 -27.69
C GLN A 91 2.95 -39.72 -27.99
N GLN A 92 1.86 -39.80 -28.77
CA GLN A 92 0.97 -38.67 -29.04
C GLN A 92 0.21 -38.25 -27.78
N LYS A 93 -0.26 -39.20 -26.96
CA LYS A 93 -0.91 -38.94 -25.69
C LYS A 93 0.04 -38.24 -24.71
N LEU A 94 1.29 -38.69 -24.64
CA LEU A 94 2.32 -38.06 -23.80
C LEU A 94 2.65 -36.63 -24.29
N ALA A 95 2.75 -36.42 -25.60
CA ALA A 95 2.98 -35.08 -26.18
C ALA A 95 1.82 -34.11 -25.90
N GLU A 96 0.56 -34.60 -25.93
CA GLU A 96 -0.61 -33.79 -25.57
C GLU A 96 -0.59 -33.43 -24.07
N LEU A 97 -0.25 -34.36 -23.19
CA LEU A 97 -0.11 -34.09 -21.75
C LEU A 97 1.04 -33.10 -21.47
N ALA A 98 2.17 -33.22 -22.18
CA ALA A 98 3.28 -32.28 -22.04
C ALA A 98 2.85 -30.85 -22.43
N LYS A 99 2.10 -30.68 -23.53
CA LYS A 99 1.55 -29.37 -23.93
C LYS A 99 0.59 -28.79 -22.90
N VAL A 100 -0.19 -29.63 -22.21
CA VAL A 100 -1.08 -29.19 -21.13
C VAL A 100 -0.24 -28.73 -19.92
N ALA A 101 0.83 -29.45 -19.62
CA ALA A 101 1.76 -29.10 -18.54
C ALA A 101 2.49 -27.76 -18.78
N GLU A 102 2.82 -27.42 -20.03
CA GLU A 102 3.43 -26.14 -20.39
C GLU A 102 2.46 -24.96 -20.30
N LYS A 103 1.17 -25.17 -20.56
CA LYS A 103 0.13 -24.12 -20.56
C LYS A 103 -0.65 -24.01 -19.26
N ARG A 104 0.00 -24.23 -18.13
CA ARG A 104 -0.65 -24.14 -16.82
C ARG A 104 -1.11 -22.72 -16.52
N GLU A 105 -2.35 -22.58 -16.08
CA GLU A 105 -2.90 -21.30 -15.66
C GLU A 105 -2.47 -20.99 -14.24
N GLU A 106 -2.05 -19.75 -14.01
CA GLU A 106 -1.75 -19.23 -12.65
C GLU A 106 -2.98 -18.53 -12.08
N VAL A 107 -3.20 -18.72 -10.79
CA VAL A 107 -4.19 -17.96 -10.00
C VAL A 107 -3.46 -16.99 -9.09
N PHE A 108 -3.83 -15.73 -9.15
CA PHE A 108 -3.16 -14.66 -8.41
C PHE A 108 -3.95 -14.31 -7.15
N VAL A 109 -3.33 -14.40 -6.00
CA VAL A 109 -3.87 -13.88 -4.74
C VAL A 109 -3.25 -12.50 -4.50
N LYS A 110 -4.08 -11.45 -4.50
CA LYS A 110 -3.61 -10.07 -4.32
C LYS A 110 -4.12 -9.49 -3.01
N ALA A 111 -3.23 -8.82 -2.29
CA ALA A 111 -3.56 -8.14 -1.06
C ALA A 111 -2.74 -6.87 -0.88
N THR A 112 -3.31 -5.89 -0.18
CA THR A 112 -2.69 -4.60 0.09
C THR A 112 -2.67 -4.29 1.58
N GLY A 113 -1.69 -3.52 2.00
CA GLY A 113 -1.58 -2.99 3.36
C GLY A 113 -1.68 -4.08 4.43
N ARG A 114 -2.70 -3.99 5.31
CA ARG A 114 -2.88 -4.93 6.44
C ARG A 114 -3.23 -6.35 6.03
N ALA A 115 -3.72 -6.55 4.80
CA ALA A 115 -4.11 -7.88 4.32
C ALA A 115 -2.92 -8.67 3.74
N ILE A 116 -1.75 -8.06 3.59
CA ILE A 116 -0.55 -8.69 3.03
C ILE A 116 -0.19 -9.97 3.78
N GLU A 117 -0.13 -9.91 5.12
CA GLU A 117 0.22 -11.06 5.94
C GLU A 117 -0.76 -12.23 5.72
N LYS A 118 -2.06 -11.93 5.57
CA LYS A 118 -3.06 -12.95 5.28
C LYS A 118 -2.85 -13.61 3.92
N ALA A 119 -2.52 -12.84 2.89
CA ALA A 119 -2.22 -13.39 1.57
C ALA A 119 -0.95 -14.24 1.56
N LEU A 120 0.07 -13.83 2.31
CA LEU A 120 1.30 -14.61 2.49
C LEU A 120 1.03 -15.94 3.22
N ASN A 121 0.17 -15.92 4.25
CA ASN A 121 -0.25 -17.14 4.93
C ASN A 121 -1.02 -18.09 3.99
N VAL A 122 -1.86 -17.53 3.07
CA VAL A 122 -2.48 -18.35 2.01
C VAL A 122 -1.42 -18.95 1.09
N GLY A 123 -0.43 -18.17 0.66
CA GLY A 123 0.71 -18.68 -0.11
C GLY A 123 1.45 -19.81 0.62
N LYS A 124 1.78 -19.60 1.89
CA LYS A 124 2.46 -20.60 2.71
C LYS A 124 1.66 -21.91 2.83
N TRP A 125 0.32 -21.84 2.97
CA TRP A 125 -0.52 -23.02 3.01
C TRP A 125 -0.43 -23.84 1.70
N PHE A 126 -0.28 -23.18 0.54
CA PHE A 126 -0.05 -23.87 -0.73
C PHE A 126 1.40 -24.38 -0.85
N GLU A 127 2.39 -23.65 -0.32
CA GLU A 127 3.79 -24.09 -0.27
C GLU A 127 3.95 -25.37 0.57
N GLU A 128 3.21 -25.50 1.68
CA GLU A 128 3.20 -26.72 2.51
C GLU A 128 2.69 -27.94 1.74
N LYS A 129 1.98 -27.75 0.63
CA LYS A 129 1.52 -28.78 -0.29
C LYS A 129 2.34 -28.81 -1.58
N ASP A 130 3.64 -28.74 -1.45
CA ASP A 130 4.61 -28.62 -2.54
C ASP A 130 4.47 -29.74 -3.61
N ALA A 131 3.95 -30.91 -3.27
CA ALA A 131 3.69 -31.98 -4.24
C ALA A 131 2.67 -31.60 -5.32
N GLU A 132 1.69 -30.72 -5.01
CA GLU A 132 0.56 -30.38 -5.88
C GLU A 132 0.68 -28.98 -6.48
N TYR A 133 1.28 -28.02 -5.75
CA TYR A 133 1.26 -26.62 -6.09
C TYR A 133 2.64 -26.00 -6.21
N ALA A 134 2.80 -25.09 -7.15
CA ALA A 134 3.94 -24.20 -7.24
C ALA A 134 3.50 -22.78 -6.84
N VAL A 135 4.27 -22.13 -5.98
CA VAL A 135 3.94 -20.80 -5.45
C VAL A 135 5.06 -19.82 -5.75
N ARG A 136 4.70 -18.63 -6.21
CA ARG A 136 5.62 -17.52 -6.46
C ARG A 136 5.06 -16.23 -5.88
N THR A 137 5.85 -15.52 -5.09
CA THR A 137 5.46 -14.26 -4.46
C THR A 137 6.15 -13.08 -5.11
N LYS A 138 5.38 -12.06 -5.48
CA LYS A 138 5.87 -10.77 -5.98
C LYS A 138 5.41 -9.64 -5.08
N THR A 139 6.27 -8.66 -4.88
CA THR A 139 5.94 -7.41 -4.20
C THR A 139 5.64 -6.32 -5.22
N GLY A 140 4.77 -5.39 -4.86
CA GLY A 140 4.43 -4.27 -5.70
C GLY A 140 3.86 -3.11 -4.90
N SER A 141 3.39 -2.11 -5.60
CA SER A 141 2.70 -0.96 -5.02
C SER A 141 1.55 -0.51 -5.92
N VAL A 142 0.47 -0.05 -5.31
CA VAL A 142 -0.71 0.49 -6.01
C VAL A 142 -0.80 1.97 -5.67
N LEU A 143 -0.99 2.81 -6.68
CA LEU A 143 -1.28 4.23 -6.52
C LEU A 143 -2.75 4.39 -6.14
N VAL A 144 -3.01 5.14 -5.07
CA VAL A 144 -4.36 5.44 -4.59
C VAL A 144 -4.48 6.95 -4.45
N VAL A 145 -5.63 7.47 -4.79
CA VAL A 145 -6.01 8.86 -4.60
C VAL A 145 -6.86 8.95 -3.34
N ASP A 146 -6.51 9.86 -2.45
CA ASP A 146 -7.31 10.19 -1.27
C ASP A 146 -7.87 11.60 -1.47
N ASP A 147 -9.10 11.86 -1.05
CA ASP A 147 -9.72 13.17 -1.06
C ASP A 147 -9.28 13.98 0.16
N ILE A 148 -9.11 15.27 -0.02
CA ILE A 148 -8.81 16.20 1.06
C ILE A 148 -10.05 17.06 1.25
N VAL A 149 -10.58 17.04 2.46
CA VAL A 149 -11.75 17.82 2.86
C VAL A 149 -11.30 18.82 3.92
N GLU A 150 -11.63 20.09 3.72
CA GLU A 150 -11.42 21.12 4.75
C GLU A 150 -12.45 20.99 5.87
N ASP A 151 -11.98 21.08 7.09
CA ASP A 151 -12.80 21.20 8.29
C ASP A 151 -12.82 22.69 8.69
N GLU A 152 -13.89 23.39 8.31
CA GLU A 152 -14.02 24.83 8.52
C GLU A 152 -13.93 25.21 10.00
N GLU A 153 -14.53 24.42 10.89
CA GLU A 153 -14.46 24.69 12.33
C GLU A 153 -13.03 24.57 12.87
N MET A 154 -12.26 23.59 12.37
CA MET A 154 -10.85 23.45 12.77
C MET A 154 -9.98 24.53 12.18
N LYS A 155 -10.28 24.99 10.96
CA LYS A 155 -9.58 26.12 10.30
C LYS A 155 -9.73 27.40 11.09
N GLU A 156 -10.96 27.74 11.49
CA GLU A 156 -11.23 28.93 12.31
C GLU A 156 -10.54 28.88 13.68
N ARG A 157 -10.54 27.71 14.32
CA ARG A 157 -9.85 27.51 15.61
C ARG A 157 -8.32 27.67 15.47
N GLU A 158 -7.72 27.19 14.38
CA GLU A 158 -6.27 27.37 14.14
C GLU A 158 -5.94 28.84 13.83
N ILE A 159 -6.75 29.53 13.04
CA ILE A 159 -6.59 30.95 12.74
C ILE A 159 -6.67 31.76 14.05
N GLN A 160 -7.68 31.54 14.87
CA GLN A 160 -7.82 32.24 16.16
C GLN A 160 -6.64 31.95 17.11
N LYS A 161 -6.17 30.72 17.12
CA LYS A 161 -5.00 30.33 17.91
C LYS A 161 -3.73 31.01 17.42
N GLY A 162 -3.51 31.03 16.10
CA GLY A 162 -2.36 31.70 15.48
C GLY A 162 -2.37 33.21 15.74
N ARG A 163 -3.57 33.86 15.74
CA ARG A 163 -3.73 35.26 16.05
C ARG A 163 -3.37 35.57 17.52
N ARG A 164 -3.86 34.75 18.46
CA ARG A 164 -3.50 34.88 19.88
C ARG A 164 -2.03 34.68 20.14
N GLU A 165 -1.39 33.72 19.48
CA GLU A 165 0.07 33.48 19.63
C GLU A 165 0.88 34.64 19.09
N ARG A 166 0.45 35.31 18.00
CA ARG A 166 1.08 36.52 17.47
C ARG A 166 0.92 37.70 18.44
N GLU A 167 -0.31 37.95 18.92
CA GLU A 167 -0.57 39.02 19.89
C GLU A 167 0.26 38.88 21.17
N LEU A 168 0.49 37.64 21.64
CA LEU A 168 1.36 37.36 22.81
C LEU A 168 2.84 37.55 22.47
N GLN A 169 3.29 37.26 21.26
CA GLN A 169 4.68 37.49 20.84
C GLN A 169 4.98 38.98 20.68
N ASP A 170 4.07 39.73 20.04
CA ASP A 170 4.18 41.15 19.84
C ASP A 170 4.17 41.89 21.22
N ALA A 171 3.36 41.43 22.16
CA ALA A 171 3.36 41.96 23.53
C ALA A 171 4.70 41.71 24.28
N GLN A 172 5.31 40.52 24.08
CA GLN A 172 6.61 40.23 24.69
C GLN A 172 7.78 40.99 24.03
N GLU A 173 7.75 41.22 22.73
CA GLU A 173 8.77 42.02 22.06
C GLU A 173 8.67 43.50 22.41
N SER A 174 7.47 44.02 22.67
CA SER A 174 7.27 45.40 23.13
C SER A 174 7.78 45.64 24.54
N GLU A 175 7.68 44.63 25.45
CA GLU A 175 8.24 44.73 26.82
C GLU A 175 9.78 44.66 26.83
N VAL A 176 10.41 43.91 25.91
CA VAL A 176 11.88 43.80 25.81
C VAL A 176 12.52 45.03 25.22
N SER A 177 11.82 45.78 24.34
CA SER A 177 12.34 47.01 23.75
C SER A 177 12.28 48.24 24.66
N GLY A 178 11.56 48.15 25.75
CA GLY A 178 11.40 49.22 26.73
C GLY A 178 12.50 49.31 27.81
N GLN A 179 13.45 48.39 27.88
CA GLN A 179 14.46 48.29 28.96
C GLN A 179 15.91 48.47 28.52
N ILE A 180 16.20 49.07 27.35
CA ILE A 180 17.58 49.38 26.95
C ILE A 180 17.74 50.87 26.78
N ALA A 181 17.96 51.55 27.90
CA ALA A 181 18.62 52.86 27.93
C ALA A 181 19.58 52.86 29.10
N ASP A 182 20.84 52.46 28.91
CA ASP A 182 22.02 53.21 29.31
C ASP A 182 23.32 52.56 28.81
N PRO A 183 24.30 53.35 28.32
CA PRO A 183 25.51 52.85 27.72
C PRO A 183 26.72 52.97 28.64
N ALA A 184 27.44 51.89 28.90
CA ALA A 184 28.85 51.99 29.32
C ALA A 184 29.64 50.72 29.01
N GLU A 185 30.54 50.89 28.06
CA GLU A 185 31.95 50.39 27.98
C GLU A 185 32.34 48.97 28.35
N SER A 186 33.01 48.42 27.38
CA SER A 186 34.31 47.71 27.34
C SER A 186 34.34 46.20 27.10
N LYS A 187 34.88 45.98 25.90
CA LYS A 187 35.88 44.94 25.46
C LYS A 187 35.63 43.43 25.54
N PRO A 188 36.26 42.69 24.63
CA PRO A 188 35.72 41.47 24.04
C PRO A 188 36.33 40.21 24.65
N SER A 189 35.56 39.16 24.78
CA SER A 189 36.11 37.81 24.87
C SER A 189 35.31 36.85 24.03
N VAL A 190 36.05 36.19 23.21
CA VAL A 190 35.76 35.09 22.37
C VAL A 190 35.04 34.00 23.16
N GLN A 191 33.91 33.47 22.73
CA GLN A 191 33.78 32.05 22.46
C GLN A 191 32.36 31.50 22.50
N SER A 192 32.26 30.50 21.68
CA SER A 192 31.27 29.41 21.59
C SER A 192 29.98 29.72 20.85
N VAL A 193 30.06 29.48 19.55
CA VAL A 193 28.93 29.22 18.68
C VAL A 193 28.16 28.00 19.22
N LYS A 194 27.21 28.21 20.09
CA LYS A 194 26.15 27.23 20.36
C LYS A 194 25.23 27.20 19.15
N LYS A 195 25.37 26.15 18.35
CA LYS A 195 24.50 25.77 17.24
C LYS A 195 23.05 25.75 17.79
N GLN A 196 22.35 26.85 17.67
CA GLN A 196 20.92 26.89 17.91
C GLN A 196 20.25 26.01 16.87
N LYS A 197 19.79 24.87 17.33
CA LYS A 197 18.93 23.97 16.58
C LYS A 197 17.65 24.74 16.29
N GLY A 198 17.57 25.29 15.06
CA GLY A 198 16.44 26.08 14.61
C GLY A 198 15.14 25.32 14.88
N LYS A 199 14.39 25.80 15.86
CA LYS A 199 13.01 25.43 16.10
C LYS A 199 12.27 25.88 14.85
N ARG A 200 11.96 24.94 13.96
CA ARG A 200 11.14 25.21 12.76
C ARG A 200 9.82 25.77 13.28
N THR A 201 9.66 27.07 13.17
CA THR A 201 8.42 27.77 13.39
C THR A 201 7.35 27.09 12.55
N ALA A 202 6.25 26.68 13.18
CA ALA A 202 5.09 26.20 12.47
C ALA A 202 4.70 27.30 11.48
N SER A 203 4.66 26.97 10.19
CA SER A 203 4.26 27.87 9.14
C SER A 203 2.92 28.51 9.54
N ALA A 204 2.90 29.83 9.68
CA ALA A 204 1.67 30.55 9.93
C ALA A 204 0.70 30.24 8.79
N VAL A 205 -0.49 29.80 9.14
CA VAL A 205 -1.56 29.55 8.17
C VAL A 205 -1.87 30.89 7.50
N SER A 206 -1.50 31.06 6.24
CA SER A 206 -1.97 32.16 5.41
C SER A 206 -3.44 31.88 5.06
N GLU A 207 -4.30 32.87 5.16
CA GLU A 207 -5.74 32.76 4.88
C GLU A 207 -6.05 32.33 3.44
N ASP A 208 -5.06 32.41 2.54
CA ASP A 208 -5.16 32.16 1.09
C ASP A 208 -4.42 30.91 0.59
N GLU A 209 -3.99 29.98 1.45
CA GLU A 209 -3.41 28.73 0.98
C GLU A 209 -4.50 27.77 0.52
N ASP A 210 -4.77 27.75 -0.80
CA ASP A 210 -5.67 26.78 -1.41
C ASP A 210 -5.16 25.34 -1.15
N LEU A 211 -5.93 24.56 -0.42
CA LEU A 211 -5.62 23.14 -0.22
C LEU A 211 -5.84 22.35 -1.51
N PRO A 212 -4.95 21.41 -1.84
CA PRO A 212 -5.19 20.54 -2.97
C PRO A 212 -6.42 19.66 -2.68
N GLU A 213 -7.34 19.56 -3.63
CA GLU A 213 -8.56 18.73 -3.53
C GLU A 213 -8.25 17.23 -3.29
N SER A 214 -7.11 16.77 -3.78
CA SER A 214 -6.72 15.38 -3.68
C SER A 214 -5.21 15.21 -3.51
N ARG A 215 -4.82 14.07 -2.93
CA ARG A 215 -3.41 13.64 -2.89
C ARG A 215 -3.27 12.20 -3.31
N THR A 216 -2.15 11.89 -3.91
CA THR A 216 -1.79 10.52 -4.29
C THR A 216 -0.88 9.89 -3.23
N ARG A 217 -1.06 8.60 -3.01
CA ARG A 217 -0.16 7.79 -2.17
C ARG A 217 0.01 6.38 -2.72
N TRP A 218 1.18 5.81 -2.50
CA TRP A 218 1.47 4.42 -2.85
C TRP A 218 1.16 3.49 -1.68
N ILE A 219 0.37 2.46 -1.93
CA ILE A 219 0.09 1.40 -0.97
C ILE A 219 0.86 0.15 -1.38
N LYS A 220 1.55 -0.48 -0.44
CA LYS A 220 2.23 -1.75 -0.65
C LYS A 220 1.24 -2.84 -0.99
N MET A 221 1.58 -3.65 -1.98
CA MET A 221 0.81 -4.78 -2.47
C MET A 221 1.69 -6.02 -2.52
N VAL A 222 1.08 -7.17 -2.31
CA VAL A 222 1.68 -8.48 -2.58
C VAL A 222 0.77 -9.25 -3.53
N GLU A 223 1.41 -9.91 -4.47
CA GLU A 223 0.81 -10.85 -5.39
C GLU A 223 1.44 -12.22 -5.18
N VAL A 224 0.61 -13.20 -4.84
CA VAL A 224 1.01 -14.60 -4.72
C VAL A 224 0.41 -15.35 -5.90
N ALA A 225 1.25 -15.82 -6.81
CA ALA A 225 0.85 -16.66 -7.93
C ALA A 225 0.90 -18.11 -7.50
N VAL A 226 -0.19 -18.83 -7.70
CA VAL A 226 -0.33 -20.25 -7.39
C VAL A 226 -0.70 -20.99 -8.68
N SER A 227 0.05 -22.03 -9.02
CA SER A 227 -0.23 -22.93 -10.15
C SER A 227 -0.17 -24.40 -9.70
N LEU A 228 -0.78 -25.29 -10.46
CA LEU A 228 -0.60 -26.74 -10.30
C LEU A 228 0.80 -27.11 -10.82
N LYS A 229 1.43 -28.13 -10.21
CA LYS A 229 2.70 -28.72 -10.70
C LYS A 229 2.49 -29.77 -11.76
#